data_11e0c4764731ed88f650a71e0763f1b5
#
_entry.id   11e0c4764731ed88f650a71e0763f1b5
#
_cell.length_a   1.000
_cell.length_b   1.000
_cell.length_c   1.000
_cell.angle_alpha   90.00
_cell.angle_beta   90.00
_cell.angle_gamma   90.00
#
_symmetry.space_group_name_H-M   'P 1'
#
loop_
_entity.id
_entity.type
_entity.pdbx_description
1 polymer ?
#
loop_
_entity_poly.entity_id
_entity_poly.type
_entity_poly.pdbx_seq_one_letter_code
_entity_poly.pdbx_strand_id
1 'polypeptide(L)'
;ADSVMAQKLGTCLDMALLYASCLEAIGLNALIVITQGHAFAGAWLVPETFPDPTIDDVSLLTKRTAEGIYDITLVETTCMNMGHSSDFDDAVKKANGKLADGNNFLLAIDIKRARYSGVRPIPQRILHGQVWEVDEKETNIQKSAVHATPQSINPYDLSGNETQTVITKQLLWERRLLDLSLRNNLLNIRITKNTLQLFPANLACLEDALADGEEFRILHRPADWESPAMDFGIYSSVPESDPVVGFINSELSQKRLRFYLSENDLGKALTHLYRSSRTSIEENGANTLYLALGLLKWYETPSSERPRYAPILLMPVEIIRKSAAKGYVIRSREEETMMNITLLEMLRQNFGITVSGLDPLPTDESGVNVKLIYSIIRNSIKNQRKWDVEEQAILGIF
;
A
#
# COMPACT_ATOMS: atom_id res chain seq x y z
N ALA A 1 -29.34 -22.72 -13.16
CA ALA A 1 -28.29 -22.78 -14.18
C ALA A 1 -28.91 -22.93 -15.58
N ASP A 2 -29.69 -23.96 -15.83
CA ASP A 2 -30.18 -24.31 -17.20
C ASP A 2 -30.99 -23.19 -17.85
N SER A 3 -31.89 -22.52 -17.12
CA SER A 3 -32.67 -21.39 -17.63
C SER A 3 -31.80 -20.17 -17.94
N VAL A 4 -30.79 -19.89 -17.13
CA VAL A 4 -29.82 -18.80 -17.36
C VAL A 4 -28.99 -19.07 -18.59
N MET A 5 -28.53 -20.30 -18.78
CA MET A 5 -27.77 -20.72 -19.95
C MET A 5 -28.61 -20.69 -21.23
N ALA A 6 -29.86 -21.14 -21.17
CA ALA A 6 -30.77 -21.16 -22.31
C ALA A 6 -31.20 -19.75 -22.73
N GLN A 7 -31.48 -18.87 -21.79
CA GLN A 7 -31.94 -17.51 -22.04
C GLN A 7 -30.80 -16.51 -22.23
N LYS A 8 -29.57 -16.88 -21.83
CA LYS A 8 -28.39 -16.00 -21.77
C LYS A 8 -28.62 -14.72 -20.96
N LEU A 9 -29.48 -14.80 -19.97
CA LEU A 9 -29.86 -13.74 -19.07
C LEU A 9 -30.02 -14.27 -17.65
N GLY A 10 -29.49 -13.55 -16.67
CA GLY A 10 -29.60 -13.87 -15.27
C GLY A 10 -29.52 -12.61 -14.41
N THR A 11 -30.00 -12.71 -13.18
CA THR A 11 -29.75 -11.64 -12.17
C THR A 11 -28.26 -11.60 -11.81
N CYS A 12 -27.84 -10.53 -11.15
CA CYS A 12 -26.45 -10.44 -10.69
C CYS A 12 -26.03 -11.65 -9.82
N LEU A 13 -26.93 -12.10 -8.94
CA LEU A 13 -26.68 -13.27 -8.09
C LEU A 13 -26.65 -14.59 -8.90
N ASP A 14 -27.56 -14.78 -9.86
CA ASP A 14 -27.58 -15.96 -10.71
C ASP A 14 -26.27 -16.08 -11.50
N MET A 15 -25.81 -14.95 -12.06
CA MET A 15 -24.56 -14.89 -12.85
C MET A 15 -23.34 -15.12 -11.94
N ALA A 16 -23.32 -14.54 -10.74
CA ALA A 16 -22.23 -14.74 -9.79
C ALA A 16 -22.14 -16.21 -9.34
N LEU A 17 -23.26 -16.84 -9.02
CA LEU A 17 -23.34 -18.27 -8.63
C LEU A 17 -22.92 -19.18 -9.78
N LEU A 18 -23.40 -18.92 -11.01
CA LEU A 18 -23.04 -19.70 -12.18
C LEU A 18 -21.53 -19.61 -12.45
N TYR A 19 -20.98 -18.38 -12.45
CA TYR A 19 -19.56 -18.15 -12.67
C TYR A 19 -18.68 -18.80 -11.59
N ALA A 20 -19.05 -18.66 -10.32
CA ALA A 20 -18.37 -19.30 -9.20
C ALA A 20 -18.39 -20.83 -9.31
N SER A 21 -19.51 -21.43 -9.75
CA SER A 21 -19.60 -22.86 -9.99
C SER A 21 -18.67 -23.33 -11.12
N CYS A 22 -18.51 -22.54 -12.18
CA CYS A 22 -17.56 -22.84 -13.26
C CYS A 22 -16.11 -22.75 -12.75
N LEU A 23 -15.79 -21.76 -11.91
CA LEU A 23 -14.47 -21.62 -11.32
C LEU A 23 -14.14 -22.82 -10.41
N GLU A 24 -15.08 -23.26 -9.55
CA GLU A 24 -14.90 -24.46 -8.74
C GLU A 24 -14.68 -25.71 -9.62
N ALA A 25 -15.44 -25.84 -10.72
CA ALA A 25 -15.33 -26.98 -11.63
C ALA A 25 -13.95 -27.09 -12.30
N ILE A 26 -13.27 -26.00 -12.53
CA ILE A 26 -11.90 -25.97 -13.10
C ILE A 26 -10.80 -25.92 -12.01
N GLY A 27 -11.18 -26.05 -10.73
CA GLY A 27 -10.25 -26.17 -9.63
C GLY A 27 -9.76 -24.85 -9.00
N LEU A 28 -10.37 -23.71 -9.37
CA LEU A 28 -10.08 -22.44 -8.75
C LEU A 28 -10.91 -22.21 -7.47
N ASN A 29 -10.33 -21.52 -6.50
CA ASN A 29 -11.03 -21.15 -5.28
C ASN A 29 -11.92 -19.94 -5.55
N ALA A 30 -13.22 -20.17 -5.69
CA ALA A 30 -14.17 -19.13 -6.04
C ALA A 30 -14.60 -18.27 -4.82
N LEU A 31 -14.89 -17.02 -5.10
CA LEU A 31 -15.44 -16.04 -4.16
C LEU A 31 -16.77 -15.49 -4.71
N ILE A 32 -17.69 -15.15 -3.81
CA ILE A 32 -18.89 -14.38 -4.13
C ILE A 32 -18.85 -13.10 -3.29
N VAL A 33 -18.94 -11.96 -3.96
CA VAL A 33 -18.95 -10.64 -3.31
C VAL A 33 -20.37 -10.09 -3.36
N ILE A 34 -20.87 -9.66 -2.21
CA ILE A 34 -22.20 -9.08 -2.07
C ILE A 34 -22.04 -7.63 -1.62
N THR A 35 -22.62 -6.74 -2.39
CA THR A 35 -22.75 -5.32 -2.10
C THR A 35 -24.22 -4.94 -1.98
N GLN A 36 -24.52 -3.73 -1.58
CA GLN A 36 -25.91 -3.28 -1.45
C GLN A 36 -26.64 -3.35 -2.79
N GLY A 37 -27.58 -4.29 -2.89
CA GLY A 37 -28.39 -4.49 -4.10
C GLY A 37 -27.67 -5.16 -5.28
N HIS A 38 -26.45 -5.69 -5.10
CA HIS A 38 -25.68 -6.30 -6.17
C HIS A 38 -24.79 -7.45 -5.71
N ALA A 39 -24.47 -8.36 -6.62
CA ALA A 39 -23.52 -9.46 -6.40
C ALA A 39 -22.65 -9.70 -7.62
N PHE A 40 -21.40 -10.09 -7.41
CA PHE A 40 -20.46 -10.48 -8.45
C PHE A 40 -19.48 -11.55 -7.94
N ALA A 41 -18.68 -12.12 -8.80
CA ALA A 41 -17.79 -13.23 -8.45
C ALA A 41 -16.32 -12.81 -8.43
N GLY A 42 -15.50 -13.69 -7.87
CA GLY A 42 -14.05 -13.58 -7.90
C GLY A 42 -13.38 -14.94 -7.75
N ALA A 43 -12.08 -14.96 -7.86
CA ALA A 43 -11.26 -16.14 -7.65
C ALA A 43 -9.95 -15.79 -6.97
N TRP A 44 -9.49 -16.70 -6.11
CA TRP A 44 -8.11 -16.72 -5.67
C TRP A 44 -7.22 -17.17 -6.83
N LEU A 45 -6.19 -16.42 -7.10
CA LEU A 45 -5.13 -16.75 -8.07
C LEU A 45 -3.97 -17.51 -7.41
N VAL A 46 -4.00 -17.60 -6.08
CA VAL A 46 -3.07 -18.35 -5.24
C VAL A 46 -3.84 -19.43 -4.45
N PRO A 47 -3.20 -20.52 -4.02
CA PRO A 47 -3.88 -21.61 -3.31
C PRO A 47 -4.19 -21.27 -1.85
N GLU A 48 -4.83 -20.12 -1.63
CA GLU A 48 -5.21 -19.59 -0.30
C GLU A 48 -6.73 -19.55 -0.12
N THR A 49 -7.16 -19.26 1.12
CA THR A 49 -8.54 -18.98 1.51
C THR A 49 -8.53 -17.89 2.59
N PHE A 50 -9.66 -17.23 2.79
CA PHE A 50 -9.83 -16.40 3.98
C PHE A 50 -9.85 -17.24 5.26
N PRO A 51 -9.53 -16.65 6.43
CA PRO A 51 -9.62 -17.36 7.72
C PRO A 51 -11.04 -17.80 8.03
N ASP A 52 -12.04 -17.00 7.65
CA ASP A 52 -13.46 -17.24 7.88
C ASP A 52 -14.21 -17.45 6.56
N PRO A 53 -15.36 -18.19 6.58
CA PRO A 53 -16.20 -18.40 5.40
C PRO A 53 -16.76 -17.11 4.80
N THR A 54 -16.97 -16.11 5.63
CA THR A 54 -17.47 -14.77 5.23
C THR A 54 -16.61 -13.70 5.85
N ILE A 55 -16.33 -12.66 5.07
CA ILE A 55 -15.63 -11.46 5.54
C ILE A 55 -16.51 -10.24 5.27
N ASP A 56 -16.57 -9.34 6.23
CA ASP A 56 -17.30 -8.06 6.19
C ASP A 56 -16.37 -6.84 6.07
N ASP A 57 -15.06 -7.06 6.16
CA ASP A 57 -14.04 -6.02 5.93
C ASP A 57 -13.61 -5.97 4.46
N VAL A 58 -14.04 -4.93 3.75
CA VAL A 58 -13.68 -4.69 2.35
C VAL A 58 -12.16 -4.56 2.13
N SER A 59 -11.40 -4.15 3.15
CA SER A 59 -9.96 -3.96 3.05
C SER A 59 -9.22 -5.27 2.77
N LEU A 60 -9.76 -6.39 3.23
CA LEU A 60 -9.21 -7.73 2.98
C LEU A 60 -9.27 -8.13 1.50
N LEU A 61 -10.29 -7.65 0.77
CA LEU A 61 -10.40 -7.84 -0.67
C LEU A 61 -9.54 -6.83 -1.44
N THR A 62 -9.68 -5.54 -1.11
CA THR A 62 -9.00 -4.47 -1.86
C THR A 62 -7.47 -4.56 -1.79
N LYS A 63 -6.93 -5.04 -0.68
CA LYS A 63 -5.49 -5.32 -0.55
C LYS A 63 -5.04 -6.44 -1.49
N ARG A 64 -5.84 -7.50 -1.64
CA ARG A 64 -5.50 -8.68 -2.46
C ARG A 64 -5.76 -8.51 -3.96
N THR A 65 -6.63 -7.56 -4.31
CA THR A 65 -6.87 -7.17 -5.71
C THR A 65 -5.98 -6.03 -6.17
N ALA A 66 -5.17 -5.47 -5.27
CA ALA A 66 -4.31 -4.33 -5.56
C ALA A 66 -3.25 -4.69 -6.61
N GLU A 67 -2.90 -3.70 -7.42
CA GLU A 67 -1.84 -3.81 -8.41
C GLU A 67 -0.51 -4.18 -7.73
N GLY A 68 0.13 -5.24 -8.24
CA GLY A 68 1.37 -5.80 -7.67
C GLY A 68 1.17 -6.94 -6.66
N ILE A 69 -0.05 -7.16 -6.14
CA ILE A 69 -0.38 -8.31 -5.27
C ILE A 69 -1.10 -9.38 -6.08
N TYR A 70 -2.23 -9.05 -6.71
CA TYR A 70 -3.02 -9.94 -7.59
C TYR A 70 -3.29 -11.33 -7.00
N ASP A 71 -3.48 -11.46 -5.69
CA ASP A 71 -3.84 -12.73 -5.06
C ASP A 71 -5.29 -13.12 -5.40
N ILE A 72 -6.15 -12.12 -5.66
CA ILE A 72 -7.55 -12.28 -6.00
C ILE A 72 -7.86 -11.44 -7.25
N THR A 73 -8.64 -12.02 -8.16
CA THR A 73 -9.30 -11.26 -9.22
C THR A 73 -10.81 -11.23 -8.98
N LEU A 74 -11.44 -10.10 -9.28
CA LEU A 74 -12.88 -9.90 -9.16
C LEU A 74 -13.46 -9.62 -10.55
N VAL A 75 -14.64 -10.15 -10.82
CA VAL A 75 -15.26 -10.07 -12.16
C VAL A 75 -16.72 -9.67 -12.02
N GLU A 76 -17.12 -8.62 -12.71
CA GLU A 76 -18.51 -8.22 -12.85
C GLU A 76 -19.25 -9.15 -13.79
N THR A 77 -19.92 -10.12 -13.20
CA THR A 77 -20.51 -11.27 -13.94
C THR A 77 -21.73 -10.90 -14.77
N THR A 78 -22.41 -9.77 -14.48
CA THR A 78 -23.50 -9.29 -15.32
C THR A 78 -23.04 -8.85 -16.70
N CYS A 79 -21.75 -8.62 -16.91
CA CYS A 79 -21.17 -8.36 -18.24
C CYS A 79 -21.31 -9.55 -19.21
N MET A 80 -21.60 -10.74 -18.71
CA MET A 80 -21.86 -11.93 -19.55
C MET A 80 -23.30 -12.03 -20.06
N ASN A 81 -24.21 -11.20 -19.60
CA ASN A 81 -25.58 -11.17 -20.07
C ASN A 81 -25.64 -10.75 -21.56
N MET A 82 -26.59 -11.33 -22.28
CA MET A 82 -26.83 -11.01 -23.70
C MET A 82 -27.04 -9.49 -23.89
N GLY A 83 -26.34 -8.92 -24.86
CA GLY A 83 -26.41 -7.48 -25.16
C GLY A 83 -25.31 -6.63 -24.51
N HIS A 84 -24.48 -7.18 -23.65
CA HIS A 84 -23.27 -6.52 -23.16
C HIS A 84 -22.07 -6.81 -24.08
N SER A 85 -21.29 -5.77 -24.41
CA SER A 85 -20.07 -5.85 -25.24
C SER A 85 -18.83 -5.52 -24.41
N SER A 86 -18.77 -5.99 -23.17
CA SER A 86 -17.61 -5.80 -22.29
C SER A 86 -16.63 -6.95 -22.45
N ASP A 87 -15.35 -6.64 -22.55
CA ASP A 87 -14.30 -7.66 -22.44
C ASP A 87 -14.03 -8.04 -20.97
N PHE A 88 -13.11 -9.00 -20.76
CA PHE A 88 -12.77 -9.48 -19.42
C PHE A 88 -12.13 -8.38 -18.56
N ASP A 89 -11.23 -7.59 -19.13
CA ASP A 89 -10.55 -6.52 -18.41
C ASP A 89 -11.53 -5.41 -17.98
N ASP A 90 -12.52 -5.11 -18.80
CA ASP A 90 -13.60 -4.19 -18.45
C ASP A 90 -14.47 -4.75 -17.30
N ALA A 91 -14.75 -6.06 -17.30
CA ALA A 91 -15.50 -6.70 -16.23
C ALA A 91 -14.72 -6.67 -14.91
N VAL A 92 -13.40 -6.86 -14.93
CA VAL A 92 -12.52 -6.73 -13.77
C VAL A 92 -12.50 -5.28 -13.26
N LYS A 93 -12.33 -4.29 -14.15
CA LYS A 93 -12.35 -2.86 -13.77
C LYS A 93 -13.67 -2.46 -13.12
N LYS A 94 -14.80 -2.92 -13.69
CA LYS A 94 -16.14 -2.65 -13.14
C LYS A 94 -16.32 -3.25 -11.75
N ALA A 95 -15.87 -4.48 -11.52
CA ALA A 95 -15.95 -5.13 -10.21
C ALA A 95 -15.11 -4.37 -9.17
N ASN A 96 -13.87 -4.03 -9.49
CA ASN A 96 -13.01 -3.24 -8.61
C ASN A 96 -13.58 -1.84 -8.34
N GLY A 97 -14.20 -1.22 -9.34
CA GLY A 97 -14.87 0.07 -9.17
C GLY A 97 -16.02 0.04 -8.15
N LYS A 98 -16.74 -1.08 -8.05
CA LYS A 98 -17.82 -1.26 -7.06
C LYS A 98 -17.31 -1.38 -5.61
N LEU A 99 -16.07 -1.78 -5.41
CA LEU A 99 -15.43 -1.81 -4.09
C LEU A 99 -14.81 -0.47 -3.70
N ALA A 100 -14.68 0.46 -4.62
CA ALA A 100 -14.07 1.77 -4.35
C ALA A 100 -14.88 2.60 -3.34
N ASP A 101 -16.20 2.39 -3.30
CA ASP A 101 -17.08 2.91 -2.25
C ASP A 101 -17.30 1.81 -1.20
N GLY A 102 -16.46 1.79 -0.18
CA GLY A 102 -16.51 0.79 0.89
C GLY A 102 -17.82 0.73 1.65
N ASN A 103 -18.64 1.78 1.59
CA ASN A 103 -19.95 1.83 2.30
C ASN A 103 -20.99 0.90 1.65
N ASN A 104 -20.81 0.51 0.43
CA ASN A 104 -21.72 -0.38 -0.30
C ASN A 104 -21.37 -1.87 -0.13
N PHE A 105 -20.20 -2.19 0.40
CA PHE A 105 -19.79 -3.57 0.63
C PHE A 105 -20.56 -4.17 1.81
N LEU A 106 -21.13 -5.35 1.65
CA LEU A 106 -21.80 -6.08 2.72
C LEU A 106 -20.93 -7.23 3.23
N LEU A 107 -20.57 -8.15 2.34
CA LEU A 107 -19.70 -9.27 2.70
C LEU A 107 -19.12 -9.94 1.44
N ALA A 108 -18.04 -10.71 1.63
CA ALA A 108 -17.59 -11.67 0.64
C ALA A 108 -17.59 -13.07 1.23
N ILE A 109 -17.94 -14.05 0.42
CA ILE A 109 -18.01 -15.47 0.77
C ILE A 109 -16.88 -16.20 0.08
N ASP A 110 -16.02 -16.85 0.87
CA ASP A 110 -15.03 -17.79 0.37
C ASP A 110 -15.65 -19.18 0.31
N ILE A 111 -15.93 -19.64 -0.90
CA ILE A 111 -16.68 -20.90 -1.10
C ILE A 111 -15.88 -22.10 -0.59
N LYS A 112 -14.58 -22.15 -0.86
CA LYS A 112 -13.72 -23.23 -0.38
C LYS A 112 -13.67 -23.27 1.14
N ARG A 113 -13.54 -22.10 1.79
CA ARG A 113 -13.55 -22.01 3.24
C ARG A 113 -14.91 -22.38 3.83
N ALA A 114 -16.01 -21.98 3.18
CA ALA A 114 -17.37 -22.37 3.57
C ALA A 114 -17.53 -23.90 3.51
N ARG A 115 -17.03 -24.56 2.47
CA ARG A 115 -17.01 -26.05 2.37
C ARG A 115 -16.26 -26.67 3.54
N TYR A 116 -15.10 -26.17 3.88
CA TYR A 116 -14.31 -26.65 5.04
C TYR A 116 -15.04 -26.43 6.37
N SER A 117 -15.84 -25.37 6.48
CA SER A 117 -16.67 -25.08 7.65
C SER A 117 -17.97 -25.90 7.69
N GLY A 118 -18.18 -26.83 6.76
CA GLY A 118 -19.33 -27.75 6.74
C GLY A 118 -20.54 -27.23 5.98
N VAL A 119 -20.46 -26.09 5.31
CA VAL A 119 -21.53 -25.59 4.44
C VAL A 119 -21.62 -26.49 3.20
N ARG A 120 -22.75 -27.19 3.06
CA ARG A 120 -22.96 -28.13 1.95
C ARG A 120 -23.77 -27.46 0.82
N PRO A 121 -23.54 -27.84 -0.45
CA PRO A 121 -24.39 -27.43 -1.55
C PRO A 121 -25.81 -27.97 -1.36
N ILE A 122 -26.78 -27.28 -1.91
CA ILE A 122 -28.16 -27.80 -1.98
C ILE A 122 -28.15 -29.06 -2.87
N PRO A 123 -28.74 -30.16 -2.43
CA PRO A 123 -28.79 -31.40 -3.21
C PRO A 123 -29.43 -31.16 -4.58
N GLN A 124 -28.89 -31.80 -5.59
CA GLN A 124 -29.44 -31.75 -6.95
C GLN A 124 -30.75 -32.52 -7.01
N ARG A 125 -31.76 -31.95 -7.66
CA ARG A 125 -32.99 -32.63 -8.00
C ARG A 125 -32.89 -33.22 -9.41
N ILE A 126 -33.14 -34.52 -9.54
CA ILE A 126 -33.16 -35.21 -10.83
C ILE A 126 -34.58 -35.62 -11.12
N LEU A 127 -35.04 -35.43 -12.34
CA LEU A 127 -36.35 -35.84 -12.78
C LEU A 127 -36.29 -37.26 -13.33
N HIS A 128 -36.83 -38.23 -12.57
CA HIS A 128 -37.02 -39.58 -13.02
C HIS A 128 -38.47 -39.77 -13.47
N GLY A 129 -38.69 -39.75 -14.81
CA GLY A 129 -40.05 -39.79 -15.38
C GLY A 129 -40.84 -38.49 -15.06
N GLN A 130 -41.84 -38.57 -14.18
CA GLN A 130 -42.63 -37.41 -13.71
C GLN A 130 -42.38 -37.07 -12.25
N VAL A 131 -41.46 -37.75 -11.58
CA VAL A 131 -41.18 -37.58 -10.14
C VAL A 131 -39.82 -36.92 -9.97
N TRP A 132 -39.77 -35.89 -9.16
CA TRP A 132 -38.53 -35.25 -8.76
C TRP A 132 -37.93 -36.00 -7.56
N GLU A 133 -36.76 -36.56 -7.73
CA GLU A 133 -35.98 -37.18 -6.67
C GLU A 133 -34.78 -36.31 -6.29
N VAL A 134 -34.39 -36.34 -5.03
CA VAL A 134 -33.21 -35.65 -4.54
C VAL A 134 -32.02 -36.58 -4.69
N ASP A 135 -31.02 -36.18 -5.49
CA ASP A 135 -29.77 -36.93 -5.61
C ASP A 135 -28.93 -36.71 -4.34
N GLU A 136 -29.01 -37.64 -3.41
CA GLU A 136 -28.19 -37.69 -2.20
C GLU A 136 -26.80 -38.29 -2.51
N LYS A 137 -26.14 -37.89 -3.57
CA LYS A 137 -24.73 -38.24 -3.72
C LYS A 137 -24.00 -37.74 -2.51
N GLU A 138 -23.60 -38.66 -1.63
CA GLU A 138 -22.62 -38.41 -0.59
C GLU A 138 -21.38 -37.83 -1.28
N THR A 139 -21.29 -36.52 -1.34
CA THR A 139 -20.03 -35.86 -1.60
C THR A 139 -19.14 -36.29 -0.45
N ASN A 140 -18.24 -37.23 -0.71
CA ASN A 140 -17.13 -37.58 0.17
C ASN A 140 -16.30 -36.32 0.34
N ILE A 141 -16.80 -35.41 1.19
CA ILE A 141 -16.01 -34.36 1.74
C ILE A 141 -15.01 -35.08 2.63
N GLN A 142 -13.82 -35.36 2.09
CA GLN A 142 -12.71 -35.69 2.94
C GLN A 142 -12.72 -34.66 4.07
N LYS A 143 -13.06 -35.12 5.27
CA LYS A 143 -12.83 -34.39 6.50
C LYS A 143 -11.32 -34.20 6.61
N SER A 144 -10.78 -33.27 5.86
CA SER A 144 -9.45 -32.79 6.12
C SER A 144 -9.47 -32.24 7.52
N ALA A 145 -8.74 -32.91 8.38
CA ALA A 145 -8.59 -32.56 9.77
C ALA A 145 -8.36 -31.04 9.87
N VAL A 146 -8.96 -30.45 10.89
CA VAL A 146 -9.03 -29.01 11.18
C VAL A 146 -7.64 -28.36 11.38
N HIS A 147 -6.58 -29.10 11.20
CA HIS A 147 -5.19 -28.65 11.18
C HIS A 147 -4.45 -29.37 10.04
N ALA A 148 -4.76 -29.06 8.79
CA ALA A 148 -3.73 -29.16 7.78
C ALA A 148 -2.69 -28.09 8.16
N THR A 149 -1.65 -28.51 8.85
CA THR A 149 -0.39 -27.77 8.88
C THR A 149 -0.12 -27.40 7.44
N PRO A 150 0.08 -26.11 7.10
CA PRO A 150 0.39 -25.74 5.74
C PRO A 150 1.55 -26.63 5.31
N GLN A 151 1.38 -27.35 4.20
CA GLN A 151 2.46 -28.16 3.64
C GLN A 151 3.64 -27.20 3.53
N SER A 152 4.74 -27.56 4.21
CA SER A 152 5.97 -26.83 4.03
C SER A 152 6.28 -26.88 2.54
N ILE A 153 6.09 -25.78 1.84
CA ILE A 153 6.61 -25.62 0.50
C ILE A 153 8.11 -25.89 0.64
N ASN A 154 8.55 -26.99 0.04
CA ASN A 154 9.97 -27.31 0.00
C ASN A 154 10.65 -26.12 -0.68
N PRO A 155 11.59 -25.39 -0.03
CA PRO A 155 12.22 -24.23 -0.64
C PRO A 155 13.15 -24.59 -1.81
N TYR A 156 13.17 -25.85 -2.25
CA TYR A 156 14.15 -26.38 -3.18
C TYR A 156 13.68 -26.62 -4.62
N ASP A 157 12.45 -26.26 -4.99
CA ASP A 157 11.98 -26.46 -6.37
C ASP A 157 12.23 -25.26 -7.31
N LEU A 158 13.23 -24.42 -7.00
CA LEU A 158 13.74 -23.43 -7.93
C LEU A 158 15.18 -23.78 -8.29
N SER A 159 15.35 -24.69 -9.26
CA SER A 159 16.62 -24.96 -9.91
C SER A 159 17.07 -23.76 -10.75
N GLY A 160 17.85 -22.90 -10.17
CA GLY A 160 18.56 -21.80 -10.81
C GLY A 160 19.68 -21.33 -9.88
N ASN A 161 20.91 -21.50 -10.30
CA ASN A 161 22.14 -21.16 -9.57
C ASN A 161 22.22 -19.67 -9.26
N GLU A 162 21.73 -19.25 -8.10
CA GLU A 162 22.17 -18.03 -7.42
C GLU A 162 22.11 -18.30 -5.91
N THR A 163 23.08 -17.78 -5.17
CA THR A 163 23.23 -17.85 -3.72
C THR A 163 21.93 -17.35 -3.05
N GLN A 164 21.04 -18.28 -2.74
CA GLN A 164 19.72 -17.97 -2.15
C GLN A 164 19.91 -17.67 -0.67
N THR A 165 19.76 -16.42 -0.30
CA THR A 165 19.35 -16.04 1.06
C THR A 165 18.01 -16.72 1.34
N VAL A 166 17.97 -17.57 2.37
CA VAL A 166 16.77 -18.28 2.80
C VAL A 166 15.70 -17.25 3.14
N ILE A 167 14.73 -17.07 2.24
CA ILE A 167 13.58 -16.20 2.50
C ILE A 167 12.73 -16.89 3.55
N THR A 168 12.71 -16.39 4.78
CA THR A 168 11.87 -16.92 5.85
C THR A 168 10.39 -16.69 5.53
N LYS A 169 9.50 -17.57 6.04
CA LYS A 169 8.03 -17.37 5.91
C LYS A 169 7.57 -16.00 6.40
N GLN A 170 8.23 -15.47 7.42
CA GLN A 170 7.97 -14.15 7.99
C GLN A 170 8.24 -13.05 6.96
N LEU A 171 9.36 -13.06 6.27
CA LEU A 171 9.72 -12.12 5.20
C LEU A 171 8.73 -12.18 4.01
N LEU A 172 8.24 -13.39 3.69
CA LEU A 172 7.21 -13.56 2.66
C LEU A 172 5.87 -12.94 3.10
N TRP A 173 5.49 -13.09 4.36
CA TRP A 173 4.27 -12.51 4.90
C TRP A 173 4.37 -10.99 5.04
N GLU A 174 5.49 -10.48 5.53
CA GLU A 174 5.76 -9.05 5.61
C GLU A 174 5.64 -8.38 4.23
N ARG A 175 6.21 -9.00 3.19
CA ARG A 175 6.09 -8.52 1.81
C ARG A 175 4.65 -8.54 1.27
N ARG A 176 3.86 -9.55 1.62
CA ARG A 176 2.45 -9.66 1.20
C ARG A 176 1.52 -8.68 1.92
N LEU A 177 1.93 -8.15 3.08
CA LEU A 177 1.18 -7.14 3.82
C LEU A 177 1.40 -5.72 3.31
N LEU A 178 2.38 -5.50 2.43
CA LEU A 178 2.68 -4.18 1.88
C LEU A 178 1.62 -3.76 0.86
N ASP A 179 1.04 -2.58 1.06
CA ASP A 179 0.18 -1.95 0.06
C ASP A 179 1.03 -1.27 -1.01
N LEU A 180 1.14 -1.89 -2.20
CA LEU A 180 1.89 -1.37 -3.34
C LEU A 180 1.03 -0.48 -4.26
N SER A 181 -0.19 -0.14 -3.86
CA SER A 181 -1.04 0.76 -4.64
C SER A 181 -0.56 2.22 -4.55
N LEU A 182 -0.90 3.01 -5.56
CA LEU A 182 -0.62 4.47 -5.58
C LEU A 182 -1.44 5.28 -4.57
N ARG A 183 -2.31 4.65 -3.79
CA ARG A 183 -3.01 5.26 -2.65
C ARG A 183 -2.11 5.33 -1.43
N ASN A 184 -1.11 4.46 -1.37
CA ASN A 184 -0.14 4.43 -0.29
C ASN A 184 0.78 5.66 -0.36
N ASN A 185 0.80 6.46 0.70
CA ASN A 185 1.67 7.64 0.80
C ASN A 185 3.17 7.27 0.78
N LEU A 186 3.51 6.03 1.11
CA LEU A 186 4.89 5.52 1.01
C LEU A 186 5.38 5.32 -0.44
N LEU A 187 4.47 5.34 -1.43
CA LEU A 187 4.81 5.24 -2.85
C LEU A 187 4.44 6.48 -3.65
N ASN A 188 3.47 7.25 -3.17
CA ASN A 188 2.96 8.41 -3.86
C ASN A 188 2.53 9.49 -2.85
N ILE A 189 3.51 10.14 -2.27
CA ILE A 189 3.31 11.18 -1.26
C ILE A 189 2.60 12.39 -1.88
N ARG A 190 1.70 12.98 -1.12
CA ARG A 190 0.98 14.21 -1.49
C ARG A 190 1.06 15.20 -0.36
N ILE A 191 1.30 16.48 -0.69
CA ILE A 191 1.25 17.54 0.30
C ILE A 191 -0.20 17.81 0.66
N THR A 192 -0.53 17.59 1.92
CA THR A 192 -1.87 17.72 2.50
C THR A 192 -1.75 18.32 3.91
N LYS A 193 -2.84 18.41 4.65
CA LYS A 193 -2.79 18.77 6.07
C LYS A 193 -2.02 17.76 6.95
N ASN A 194 -1.78 16.54 6.43
CA ASN A 194 -1.07 15.47 7.13
C ASN A 194 0.41 15.37 6.74
N THR A 195 0.85 16.15 5.75
CA THR A 195 2.21 16.09 5.20
C THR A 195 2.70 17.50 4.88
N LEU A 196 3.79 17.92 5.48
CA LEU A 196 4.34 19.28 5.39
C LEU A 196 5.74 19.23 4.82
N GLN A 197 5.97 19.90 3.70
CA GLN A 197 7.29 19.98 3.08
C GLN A 197 8.17 21.04 3.74
N LEU A 198 9.40 20.66 4.03
CA LEU A 198 10.44 21.56 4.54
C LEU A 198 11.10 22.32 3.38
N PHE A 199 11.63 23.50 3.68
CA PHE A 199 12.61 24.14 2.80
C PHE A 199 13.86 23.28 2.67
N PRO A 200 14.57 23.36 1.52
CA PRO A 200 15.76 22.54 1.29
C PRO A 200 16.82 22.84 2.34
N ALA A 201 17.24 21.82 3.04
CA ALA A 201 18.29 21.85 4.04
C ALA A 201 19.30 20.73 3.74
N ASN A 202 20.46 20.77 4.38
CA ASN A 202 21.39 19.65 4.34
C ASN A 202 20.79 18.47 5.15
N LEU A 203 20.21 17.49 4.46
CA LEU A 203 19.48 16.39 5.10
C LEU A 203 20.38 15.45 5.90
N ALA A 204 21.65 15.28 5.51
CA ALA A 204 22.60 14.49 6.28
C ALA A 204 22.85 15.17 7.64
N CYS A 205 23.19 16.46 7.64
CA CYS A 205 23.38 17.20 8.90
C CYS A 205 22.11 17.28 9.75
N LEU A 206 20.93 17.29 9.13
CA LEU A 206 19.66 17.28 9.85
C LEU A 206 19.42 15.93 10.53
N GLU A 207 19.68 14.84 9.81
CA GLU A 207 19.53 13.48 10.32
C GLU A 207 20.48 13.24 11.48
N ASP A 208 21.79 13.52 11.29
CA ASP A 208 22.81 13.40 12.32
C ASP A 208 22.41 14.14 13.62
N ALA A 209 22.02 15.40 13.48
CA ALA A 209 21.68 16.22 14.63
C ALA A 209 20.40 15.74 15.35
N LEU A 210 19.41 15.24 14.62
CA LEU A 210 18.22 14.66 15.22
C LEU A 210 18.52 13.30 15.87
N ALA A 211 19.38 12.48 15.26
CA ALA A 211 19.83 11.20 15.81
C ALA A 211 20.62 11.39 17.12
N ASP A 212 21.41 12.46 17.20
CA ASP A 212 22.09 12.90 18.43
C ASP A 212 21.15 13.48 19.50
N GLY A 213 19.85 13.49 19.25
CA GLY A 213 18.82 13.93 20.20
C GLY A 213 18.61 15.44 20.25
N GLU A 214 19.08 16.19 19.25
CA GLU A 214 18.86 17.60 19.17
C GLU A 214 17.42 17.97 18.84
N GLU A 215 16.96 19.12 19.34
CA GLU A 215 15.63 19.65 19.10
C GLU A 215 15.68 20.81 18.11
N PHE A 216 14.78 20.80 17.13
CA PHE A 216 14.66 21.87 16.14
C PHE A 216 13.34 22.60 16.29
N ARG A 217 13.43 23.95 16.31
CA ARG A 217 12.25 24.82 16.32
C ARG A 217 11.64 24.87 14.93
N ILE A 218 10.33 24.65 14.86
CA ILE A 218 9.57 24.71 13.61
C ILE A 218 9.14 26.15 13.35
N LEU A 219 9.46 26.65 12.15
CA LEU A 219 9.16 28.01 11.69
C LEU A 219 8.46 27.99 10.34
N HIS A 220 7.62 29.00 10.10
CA HIS A 220 6.98 29.26 8.82
C HIS A 220 7.97 29.79 7.77
N ARG A 221 7.53 29.90 6.52
CA ARG A 221 8.33 30.50 5.45
C ARG A 221 8.75 31.94 5.79
N PRO A 222 9.91 32.40 5.30
CA PRO A 222 10.28 33.80 5.42
C PRO A 222 9.25 34.73 4.76
N ALA A 223 9.04 35.92 5.31
CA ALA A 223 7.98 36.82 4.83
C ALA A 223 8.21 37.27 3.37
N ASP A 224 9.45 37.47 2.99
CA ASP A 224 9.86 38.01 1.67
C ASP A 224 10.16 36.90 0.65
N TRP A 225 9.76 35.65 0.96
CA TRP A 225 10.02 34.50 0.10
C TRP A 225 8.79 34.09 -0.72
N GLU A 226 8.93 34.17 -2.03
CA GLU A 226 7.95 33.58 -2.95
C GLU A 226 8.18 32.07 -3.04
N SER A 227 7.12 31.30 -2.80
CA SER A 227 7.21 29.84 -2.89
C SER A 227 7.58 29.43 -4.33
N PRO A 228 8.52 28.49 -4.52
CA PRO A 228 8.82 27.95 -5.83
C PRO A 228 7.57 27.31 -6.46
N ALA A 229 7.60 27.10 -7.76
CA ALA A 229 6.52 26.42 -8.46
C ALA A 229 6.29 25.03 -7.85
N MET A 230 5.04 24.64 -7.75
CA MET A 230 4.69 23.27 -7.37
C MET A 230 4.64 22.40 -8.62
N ASP A 231 5.36 21.31 -8.60
CA ASP A 231 5.29 20.27 -9.62
C ASP A 231 4.45 19.09 -9.08
N PHE A 232 3.24 18.90 -9.64
CA PHE A 232 2.31 17.84 -9.25
C PHE A 232 2.03 17.71 -7.74
N GLY A 233 2.00 18.83 -7.02
CA GLY A 233 1.65 18.89 -5.61
C GLY A 233 2.83 18.88 -4.65
N ILE A 234 4.05 18.84 -5.16
CA ILE A 234 5.30 19.01 -4.38
C ILE A 234 6.00 20.27 -4.85
N TYR A 235 6.52 21.07 -3.92
CA TYR A 235 7.36 22.22 -4.29
C TYR A 235 8.63 21.72 -4.98
N SER A 236 8.98 22.35 -6.10
CA SER A 236 10.18 22.02 -6.85
C SER A 236 11.43 22.17 -6.01
N SER A 237 12.44 21.35 -6.25
CA SER A 237 13.76 21.51 -5.62
C SER A 237 14.35 22.87 -5.97
N VAL A 238 14.93 23.50 -4.97
CA VAL A 238 15.62 24.78 -5.14
C VAL A 238 17.07 24.47 -5.53
N PRO A 239 17.64 25.12 -6.55
CA PRO A 239 19.03 24.93 -6.91
C PRO A 239 19.97 25.21 -5.74
N GLU A 240 21.04 24.45 -5.57
CA GLU A 240 22.02 24.66 -4.50
C GLU A 240 22.66 26.07 -4.52
N SER A 241 22.73 26.68 -5.70
CA SER A 241 23.24 28.05 -5.90
C SER A 241 22.28 29.15 -5.44
N ASP A 242 21.03 28.80 -5.08
CA ASP A 242 20.06 29.79 -4.64
C ASP A 242 20.45 30.34 -3.26
N PRO A 243 20.45 31.67 -3.07
CA PRO A 243 20.77 32.28 -1.78
C PRO A 243 19.97 31.75 -0.60
N VAL A 244 18.74 31.27 -0.82
CA VAL A 244 17.90 30.71 0.23
C VAL A 244 18.51 29.46 0.84
N VAL A 245 19.22 28.64 0.06
CA VAL A 245 19.86 27.42 0.58
C VAL A 245 20.91 27.79 1.64
N GLY A 246 21.70 28.82 1.41
CA GLY A 246 22.64 29.34 2.40
C GLY A 246 21.93 29.87 3.65
N PHE A 247 20.83 30.59 3.47
CA PHE A 247 20.02 31.08 4.59
C PHE A 247 19.43 29.92 5.42
N ILE A 248 18.81 28.92 4.76
CA ILE A 248 18.22 27.76 5.44
C ILE A 248 19.27 26.93 6.18
N ASN A 249 20.45 26.74 5.61
CA ASN A 249 21.55 26.05 6.28
C ASN A 249 22.08 26.84 7.50
N SER A 250 22.06 28.16 7.46
CA SER A 250 22.37 28.98 8.64
C SER A 250 21.30 28.86 9.74
N GLU A 251 20.02 28.78 9.36
CA GLU A 251 18.92 28.51 10.29
C GLU A 251 19.03 27.10 10.91
N LEU A 252 19.40 26.09 10.09
CA LEU A 252 19.66 24.73 10.55
C LEU A 252 20.74 24.70 11.66
N SER A 253 21.83 25.43 11.47
CA SER A 253 22.89 25.57 12.47
C SER A 253 22.39 26.23 13.78
N GLN A 254 21.32 27.01 13.72
CA GLN A 254 20.65 27.63 14.86
C GLN A 254 19.50 26.78 15.42
N LYS A 255 19.38 25.51 15.01
CA LYS A 255 18.33 24.57 15.41
C LYS A 255 16.93 25.07 15.02
N ARG A 256 16.79 25.57 13.79
CA ARG A 256 15.55 26.07 13.22
C ARG A 256 15.27 25.37 11.89
N LEU A 257 14.02 24.89 11.72
CA LEU A 257 13.54 24.30 10.47
C LEU A 257 12.40 25.15 9.91
N ARG A 258 12.49 25.47 8.63
CA ARG A 258 11.47 26.23 7.94
C ARG A 258 10.64 25.37 7.01
N PHE A 259 9.34 25.65 7.00
CA PHE A 259 8.35 25.00 6.16
C PHE A 259 7.78 25.97 5.13
N TYR A 260 7.30 25.47 4.00
CA TYR A 260 6.74 26.32 2.93
C TYR A 260 5.41 27.01 3.27
N LEU A 261 4.81 26.72 4.41
CA LEU A 261 3.52 27.26 4.82
C LEU A 261 3.63 28.65 5.46
N SER A 262 2.55 29.42 5.35
CA SER A 262 2.36 30.65 6.10
C SER A 262 2.28 30.37 7.61
N GLU A 263 2.46 31.39 8.46
CA GLU A 263 2.39 31.24 9.91
C GLU A 263 1.05 30.63 10.38
N ASN A 264 -0.06 31.15 9.86
CA ASN A 264 -1.40 30.66 10.21
C ASN A 264 -1.66 29.22 9.78
N ASP A 265 -1.25 28.87 8.55
CA ASP A 265 -1.49 27.54 8.01
C ASP A 265 -0.59 26.50 8.67
N LEU A 266 0.66 26.87 8.93
CA LEU A 266 1.60 26.03 9.68
C LEU A 266 1.08 25.75 11.09
N GLY A 267 0.59 26.76 11.81
CA GLY A 267 0.03 26.60 13.15
C GLY A 267 -1.15 25.62 13.18
N LYS A 268 -2.05 25.70 12.20
CA LYS A 268 -3.19 24.77 12.05
C LYS A 268 -2.71 23.34 11.74
N ALA A 269 -1.79 23.21 10.78
CA ALA A 269 -1.27 21.93 10.36
C ALA A 269 -0.48 21.23 11.47
N LEU A 270 0.39 21.94 12.19
CA LEU A 270 1.13 21.39 13.33
C LEU A 270 0.21 20.97 14.48
N THR A 271 -0.85 21.76 14.75
CA THR A 271 -1.84 21.38 15.76
C THR A 271 -2.56 20.09 15.36
N HIS A 272 -2.87 19.94 14.08
CA HIS A 272 -3.48 18.73 13.55
C HIS A 272 -2.53 17.53 13.65
N LEU A 273 -1.29 17.63 13.14
CA LEU A 273 -0.29 16.57 13.23
C LEU A 273 0.00 16.16 14.68
N TYR A 274 0.18 17.13 15.58
CA TYR A 274 0.39 16.86 17.00
C TYR A 274 -0.75 16.06 17.62
N ARG A 275 -2.01 16.43 17.35
CA ARG A 275 -3.17 15.70 17.86
C ARG A 275 -3.27 14.31 17.25
N SER A 276 -3.17 14.19 15.93
CA SER A 276 -3.30 12.91 15.23
C SER A 276 -2.21 11.92 15.61
N SER A 277 -0.95 12.35 15.70
CA SER A 277 0.15 11.47 16.11
C SER A 277 -0.01 11.01 17.57
N ARG A 278 -0.45 11.91 18.45
CA ARG A 278 -0.71 11.57 19.84
C ARG A 278 -1.85 10.59 20.01
N THR A 279 -2.96 10.81 19.30
CA THR A 279 -4.11 9.87 19.27
C THR A 279 -3.67 8.49 18.77
N SER A 280 -2.86 8.41 17.71
CA SER A 280 -2.36 7.15 17.19
C SER A 280 -1.55 6.38 18.23
N ILE A 281 -0.69 7.06 18.98
CA ILE A 281 0.09 6.44 20.05
C ILE A 281 -0.82 5.99 21.22
N GLU A 282 -1.78 6.83 21.60
CA GLU A 282 -2.69 6.53 22.73
C GLU A 282 -3.67 5.38 22.41
N GLU A 283 -4.17 5.30 21.17
CA GLU A 283 -5.15 4.30 20.76
C GLU A 283 -4.51 3.01 20.23
N ASN A 284 -3.45 3.12 19.44
CA ASN A 284 -2.85 1.98 18.72
C ASN A 284 -1.47 1.58 19.23
N GLY A 285 -0.87 2.37 20.12
CA GLY A 285 0.50 2.15 20.60
C GLY A 285 1.59 2.35 19.54
N ALA A 286 1.23 2.81 18.34
CA ALA A 286 2.15 2.94 17.21
C ALA A 286 2.43 4.41 16.86
N ASN A 287 3.71 4.71 16.61
CA ASN A 287 4.09 5.99 16.03
C ASN A 287 3.71 6.01 14.55
N THR A 288 3.07 7.08 14.11
CA THR A 288 2.71 7.30 12.70
C THR A 288 3.32 8.59 12.16
N LEU A 289 4.03 9.36 12.99
CA LEU A 289 4.65 10.61 12.59
C LEU A 289 6.13 10.40 12.26
N TYR A 290 6.48 10.68 11.01
CA TYR A 290 7.84 10.53 10.51
C TYR A 290 8.31 11.79 9.80
N LEU A 291 9.61 12.01 9.84
CA LEU A 291 10.31 12.90 8.94
C LEU A 291 10.86 12.05 7.78
N ALA A 292 10.25 12.18 6.62
CA ALA A 292 10.73 11.56 5.40
C ALA A 292 11.95 12.33 4.89
N LEU A 293 13.08 11.64 4.71
CA LEU A 293 14.34 12.21 4.24
C LEU A 293 14.63 11.64 2.84
N GLY A 294 14.67 12.53 1.86
CA GLY A 294 14.80 12.19 0.45
C GLY A 294 13.55 11.60 -0.17
N LEU A 295 13.30 11.97 -1.41
CA LEU A 295 12.18 11.48 -2.20
C LEU A 295 12.71 10.84 -3.48
N LEU A 296 12.27 9.63 -3.79
CA LEU A 296 12.43 9.08 -5.13
C LEU A 296 11.36 9.67 -6.04
N LYS A 297 11.79 10.43 -7.05
CA LYS A 297 10.96 10.83 -8.19
C LYS A 297 10.94 9.70 -9.20
N TRP A 298 9.76 9.14 -9.45
CA TRP A 298 9.60 7.98 -10.32
C TRP A 298 8.36 8.09 -11.21
N TYR A 299 8.25 7.24 -12.22
CA TYR A 299 7.15 7.23 -13.18
C TYR A 299 6.61 5.82 -13.36
N GLU A 300 5.29 5.68 -13.45
CA GLU A 300 4.60 4.39 -13.59
C GLU A 300 4.98 3.67 -14.90
N THR A 301 5.12 4.45 -15.97
CA THR A 301 5.52 3.96 -17.30
C THR A 301 6.49 4.93 -17.95
N PRO A 302 7.30 4.50 -18.93
CA PRO A 302 8.18 5.40 -19.67
C PRO A 302 7.47 6.56 -20.38
N SER A 303 6.17 6.39 -20.70
CA SER A 303 5.33 7.39 -21.34
C SER A 303 4.60 8.31 -20.36
N SER A 304 4.65 8.03 -19.06
CA SER A 304 3.99 8.87 -18.07
C SER A 304 4.60 10.27 -18.04
N GLU A 305 3.73 11.28 -18.01
CA GLU A 305 4.14 12.69 -17.88
C GLU A 305 4.15 13.11 -16.39
N ARG A 306 3.35 12.47 -15.57
CA ARG A 306 3.22 12.78 -14.14
C ARG A 306 4.24 12.00 -13.31
N PRO A 307 5.14 12.68 -12.61
CA PRO A 307 6.01 12.04 -11.64
C PRO A 307 5.22 11.59 -10.40
N ARG A 308 5.75 10.58 -9.74
CA ARG A 308 5.36 10.15 -8.41
C ARG A 308 6.54 10.36 -7.48
N TYR A 309 6.25 10.60 -6.21
CA TYR A 309 7.27 10.83 -5.20
C TYR A 309 7.08 9.86 -4.06
N ALA A 310 8.10 9.08 -3.77
CA ALA A 310 8.10 8.12 -2.68
C ALA A 310 9.19 8.49 -1.66
N PRO A 311 8.89 8.54 -0.35
CA PRO A 311 9.91 8.77 0.66
C PRO A 311 10.94 7.66 0.63
N ILE A 312 12.22 8.00 0.83
CA ILE A 312 13.32 7.04 0.83
C ILE A 312 13.56 6.55 2.25
N LEU A 313 13.85 7.45 3.17
CA LEU A 313 14.08 7.16 4.58
C LEU A 313 12.94 7.75 5.42
N LEU A 314 12.62 7.08 6.49
CA LEU A 314 11.60 7.47 7.45
C LEU A 314 12.23 7.55 8.84
N MET A 315 12.43 8.75 9.34
CA MET A 315 12.93 9.00 10.67
C MET A 315 11.76 9.18 11.64
N PRO A 316 11.61 8.32 12.66
CA PRO A 316 10.56 8.49 13.66
C PRO A 316 10.78 9.76 14.46
N VAL A 317 9.78 10.64 14.50
CA VAL A 317 9.89 11.92 15.19
C VAL A 317 8.67 12.19 16.05
N GLU A 318 8.81 13.16 16.97
CA GLU A 318 7.68 13.71 17.70
C GLU A 318 7.66 15.24 17.65
N ILE A 319 6.46 15.78 17.67
CA ILE A 319 6.24 17.22 17.79
C ILE A 319 5.93 17.55 19.25
N ILE A 320 6.66 18.51 19.83
CA ILE A 320 6.46 18.95 21.20
C ILE A 320 6.01 20.41 21.19
N ARG A 321 4.94 20.68 21.91
CA ARG A 321 4.48 22.06 22.15
C ARG A 321 5.13 22.60 23.41
N LYS A 322 6.14 23.48 23.28
CA LYS A 322 6.89 24.02 24.44
C LYS A 322 6.10 25.11 25.18
N SER A 323 5.77 26.22 24.52
CA SER A 323 4.98 27.33 25.09
C SER A 323 4.43 28.20 23.97
N ALA A 324 3.52 29.13 24.32
CA ALA A 324 2.98 30.09 23.33
C ALA A 324 4.07 30.90 22.62
N ALA A 325 5.15 31.26 23.32
CA ALA A 325 6.27 32.02 22.75
C ALA A 325 7.31 31.17 22.02
N LYS A 326 7.53 29.91 22.44
CA LYS A 326 8.52 29.00 21.83
C LYS A 326 7.95 28.19 20.68
N GLY A 327 6.62 28.10 20.56
CA GLY A 327 5.95 27.36 19.50
C GLY A 327 6.15 25.85 19.57
N TYR A 328 6.26 25.21 18.41
CA TYR A 328 6.49 23.78 18.26
C TYR A 328 7.97 23.48 17.98
N VAL A 329 8.43 22.37 18.52
CA VAL A 329 9.73 21.78 18.21
C VAL A 329 9.54 20.35 17.73
N ILE A 330 10.47 19.88 16.91
CA ILE A 330 10.60 18.50 16.46
C ILE A 330 11.86 17.91 17.08
N ARG A 331 11.79 16.66 17.49
CA ARG A 331 12.94 15.84 17.87
C ARG A 331 12.77 14.41 17.38
N SER A 332 13.84 13.67 17.28
CA SER A 332 13.80 12.23 17.05
C SER A 332 13.16 11.51 18.24
N ARG A 333 12.52 10.39 17.95
CA ARG A 333 12.19 9.38 18.96
C ARG A 333 13.40 8.46 19.14
N GLU A 334 13.40 7.68 20.23
CA GLU A 334 14.46 6.69 20.51
C GLU A 334 14.40 5.45 19.57
N GLU A 335 13.81 5.60 18.39
CA GLU A 335 13.66 4.57 17.37
C GLU A 335 14.58 4.91 16.19
N GLU A 336 15.16 3.89 15.55
CA GLU A 336 16.10 4.08 14.45
C GLU A 336 15.41 4.59 13.17
N THR A 337 16.14 5.38 12.39
CA THR A 337 15.75 5.76 11.02
C THR A 337 15.66 4.49 10.16
N MET A 338 14.57 4.32 9.43
CA MET A 338 14.31 3.11 8.65
C MET A 338 14.19 3.39 7.16
N MET A 339 14.54 2.40 6.37
CA MET A 339 14.29 2.41 4.93
C MET A 339 12.81 2.18 4.62
N ASN A 340 12.29 2.86 3.62
CA ASN A 340 10.95 2.57 3.10
C ASN A 340 10.94 1.23 2.35
N ILE A 341 10.62 0.15 3.07
CA ILE A 341 10.57 -1.22 2.54
C ILE A 341 9.54 -1.33 1.42
N THR A 342 8.42 -0.62 1.54
CA THR A 342 7.37 -0.59 0.51
C THR A 342 7.92 -0.10 -0.84
N LEU A 343 8.78 0.92 -0.80
CA LEU A 343 9.47 1.42 -1.99
C LEU A 343 10.40 0.37 -2.60
N LEU A 344 11.22 -0.30 -1.78
CA LEU A 344 12.14 -1.33 -2.26
C LEU A 344 11.39 -2.50 -2.91
N GLU A 345 10.29 -2.91 -2.31
CA GLU A 345 9.47 -4.01 -2.83
C GLU A 345 8.76 -3.60 -4.14
N MET A 346 8.26 -2.38 -4.24
CA MET A 346 7.69 -1.83 -5.47
C MET A 346 8.73 -1.79 -6.59
N LEU A 347 9.95 -1.33 -6.32
CA LEU A 347 11.06 -1.30 -7.29
C LEU A 347 11.37 -2.71 -7.80
N ARG A 348 11.40 -3.69 -6.90
CA ARG A 348 11.67 -5.09 -7.24
C ARG A 348 10.56 -5.71 -8.06
N GLN A 349 9.30 -5.57 -7.63
CA GLN A 349 8.16 -6.25 -8.25
C GLN A 349 7.77 -5.62 -9.59
N ASN A 350 7.62 -4.28 -9.62
CA ASN A 350 7.06 -3.60 -10.79
C ASN A 350 8.12 -3.27 -11.85
N PHE A 351 9.40 -3.12 -11.45
CA PHE A 351 10.47 -2.66 -12.34
C PHE A 351 11.66 -3.62 -12.42
N GLY A 352 11.66 -4.71 -11.64
CA GLY A 352 12.79 -5.65 -11.62
C GLY A 352 14.09 -5.05 -11.07
N ILE A 353 14.00 -3.94 -10.31
CA ILE A 353 15.13 -3.23 -9.74
C ILE A 353 15.38 -3.75 -8.33
N THR A 354 16.48 -4.46 -8.13
CA THR A 354 16.92 -4.87 -6.79
C THR A 354 17.97 -3.88 -6.28
N VAL A 355 17.66 -3.26 -5.14
CA VAL A 355 18.59 -2.36 -4.44
C VAL A 355 19.29 -3.18 -3.36
N SER A 356 20.58 -3.36 -3.47
CA SER A 356 21.41 -4.09 -2.50
C SER A 356 22.27 -3.12 -1.67
N GLY A 357 22.65 -3.54 -0.46
CA GLY A 357 23.50 -2.75 0.44
C GLY A 357 22.72 -1.77 1.33
N LEU A 358 21.42 -1.99 1.49
CA LEU A 358 20.56 -1.24 2.41
C LEU A 358 20.00 -2.09 3.58
N ASP A 359 20.51 -3.30 3.74
CA ASP A 359 20.18 -4.19 4.85
C ASP A 359 21.47 -4.88 5.35
N PRO A 360 22.02 -4.48 6.50
CA PRO A 360 21.61 -3.34 7.33
C PRO A 360 21.84 -1.98 6.62
N LEU A 361 21.13 -0.94 7.06
CA LEU A 361 21.35 0.41 6.55
C LEU A 361 22.78 0.86 6.82
N PRO A 362 23.46 1.49 5.83
CA PRO A 362 24.73 2.13 6.08
C PRO A 362 24.63 3.22 7.14
N THR A 363 25.51 3.16 8.13
CA THR A 363 25.59 4.12 9.24
C THR A 363 26.87 4.96 9.12
N ASP A 364 26.89 6.08 9.80
CA ASP A 364 28.07 6.92 10.03
C ASP A 364 28.29 7.17 11.54
N GLU A 365 28.81 8.31 11.92
CA GLU A 365 29.16 8.57 13.33
C GLU A 365 27.94 8.84 14.22
N SER A 366 26.85 9.40 13.66
CA SER A 366 25.70 9.88 14.45
C SER A 366 24.38 9.20 14.10
N GLY A 367 24.26 8.55 12.92
CA GLY A 367 23.00 7.96 12.48
C GLY A 367 23.16 7.13 11.22
N VAL A 368 22.27 7.31 10.24
CA VAL A 368 22.35 6.64 8.95
C VAL A 368 23.10 7.51 7.93
N ASN A 369 23.94 6.89 7.13
CA ASN A 369 24.68 7.61 6.08
C ASN A 369 23.77 7.98 4.89
N VAL A 370 23.04 9.08 5.04
CA VAL A 370 22.04 9.57 4.07
C VAL A 370 22.63 9.71 2.66
N LYS A 371 23.81 10.28 2.53
CA LYS A 371 24.48 10.51 1.23
C LYS A 371 24.83 9.19 0.52
N LEU A 372 25.34 8.22 1.27
CA LEU A 372 25.66 6.90 0.72
C LEU A 372 24.38 6.18 0.27
N ILE A 373 23.32 6.23 1.07
CA ILE A 373 22.02 5.63 0.73
C ILE A 373 21.47 6.24 -0.57
N TYR A 374 21.50 7.56 -0.71
CA TYR A 374 21.04 8.22 -1.95
C TYR A 374 21.90 7.80 -3.15
N SER A 375 23.21 7.67 -2.98
CA SER A 375 24.10 7.23 -4.06
C SER A 375 23.80 5.78 -4.49
N ILE A 376 23.50 4.89 -3.55
CA ILE A 376 23.10 3.50 -3.82
C ILE A 376 21.82 3.47 -4.63
N ILE A 377 20.82 4.24 -4.23
CA ILE A 377 19.53 4.30 -4.93
C ILE A 377 19.70 4.90 -6.34
N ARG A 378 20.40 6.06 -6.48
CA ARG A 378 20.69 6.66 -7.79
C ARG A 378 21.38 5.68 -8.73
N ASN A 379 22.34 4.91 -8.22
CA ASN A 379 23.03 3.87 -9.01
C ASN A 379 22.09 2.75 -9.45
N SER A 380 21.15 2.36 -8.59
CA SER A 380 20.19 1.28 -8.89
C SER A 380 19.17 1.70 -9.94
N ILE A 381 18.78 2.97 -9.98
CA ILE A 381 17.78 3.50 -10.91
C ILE A 381 18.37 4.14 -12.17
N LYS A 382 19.70 4.16 -12.35
CA LYS A 382 20.40 4.87 -13.45
C LYS A 382 19.88 4.56 -14.86
N ASN A 383 19.29 3.39 -15.05
CA ASN A 383 18.73 2.96 -16.33
C ASN A 383 17.31 3.50 -16.58
N GLN A 384 16.68 4.10 -15.57
CA GLN A 384 15.33 4.64 -15.66
C GLN A 384 15.40 6.11 -16.13
N ARG A 385 14.74 6.41 -17.25
CA ARG A 385 14.68 7.78 -17.76
C ARG A 385 13.82 8.65 -16.83
N LYS A 386 14.27 9.88 -16.58
CA LYS A 386 13.59 10.91 -15.77
C LYS A 386 13.45 10.59 -14.28
N TRP A 387 13.93 9.44 -13.80
CA TRP A 387 13.92 9.14 -12.36
C TRP A 387 15.10 9.81 -11.69
N ASP A 388 14.87 10.31 -10.47
CA ASP A 388 15.95 10.91 -9.67
C ASP A 388 15.63 10.85 -8.17
N VAL A 389 16.67 11.03 -7.37
CA VAL A 389 16.57 11.22 -5.92
C VAL A 389 16.56 12.72 -5.61
N GLU A 390 15.42 13.22 -5.19
CA GLU A 390 15.25 14.61 -4.76
C GLU A 390 15.62 14.73 -3.27
N GLU A 391 16.59 15.60 -2.96
CA GLU A 391 17.04 15.84 -1.58
C GLU A 391 16.10 16.80 -0.86
N GLN A 392 14.91 16.34 -0.59
CA GLN A 392 13.83 17.08 0.06
C GLN A 392 13.34 16.33 1.30
N ALA A 393 12.77 17.05 2.27
CA ALA A 393 12.21 16.43 3.45
C ALA A 393 10.73 16.80 3.64
N ILE A 394 9.97 15.83 4.13
CA ILE A 394 8.54 15.99 4.41
C ILE A 394 8.24 15.44 5.80
N LEU A 395 7.67 16.28 6.65
CA LEU A 395 7.12 15.87 7.94
C LEU A 395 5.68 15.41 7.73
N GLY A 396 5.34 14.19 8.14
CA GLY A 396 3.99 13.69 7.89
C GLY A 396 3.60 12.43 8.64
N ILE A 397 2.33 12.09 8.48
CA ILE A 397 1.74 10.82 8.95
C ILE A 397 1.76 9.84 7.78
N PHE A 398 2.44 8.70 8.00
CA PHE A 398 2.64 7.63 7.02
C PHE A 398 2.08 6.33 7.53
#